data_58fcf454840b0b922b7ce8c73016dc22
#
_entry.id   58fcf454840b0b922b7ce8c73016dc22
#
_cell.length_a   1.000
_cell.length_b   1.000
_cell.length_c   1.000
_cell.angle_alpha   90.00
_cell.angle_beta   90.00
_cell.angle_gamma   90.00
#
_symmetry.space_group_name_H-M   'P 1'
#
loop_
_entity.id
_entity.type
_entity.pdbx_description
1 polymer ?
#
loop_
_entity_poly.entity_id
_entity_poly.type
_entity_poly.pdbx_seq_one_letter_code
_entity_poly.pdbx_strand_id
1 'polypeptide(L)'
;LSAISQNIKLHTRVFNEADIKNSSIKEWNIEFLRLGEFQTFTNLQKSWDLVKGMNKSIGYPFFKVLIDSSHCGDSDLDMIENINLIQKIAKSDELGIFHASAPTTRGCLSSDDGWIGTLLSECVKTGKLKYALVEIFQHNDEALKPLRDLADGHGVDTTNGKNYDDLMLNGINDIARRLNNLTIRGF
;
A
#
# COMPACT_ATOMS: atom_id res chain seq x y z
N LEU A 1 27.55 -2.60 -1.63
CA LEU A 1 26.27 -3.08 -2.14
C LEU A 1 25.25 -1.95 -2.06
N SER A 2 24.44 -1.75 -3.10
CA SER A 2 23.33 -0.81 -3.05
C SER A 2 22.27 -1.27 -2.01
N ALA A 3 21.47 -0.32 -1.50
CA ALA A 3 20.42 -0.62 -0.52
C ALA A 3 19.46 -1.70 -1.04
N ILE A 4 19.08 -1.65 -2.32
CA ILE A 4 18.24 -2.67 -2.94
C ILE A 4 18.89 -4.07 -2.89
N SER A 5 20.17 -4.19 -3.21
CA SER A 5 20.87 -5.47 -3.17
C SER A 5 20.97 -6.03 -1.75
N GLN A 6 21.14 -5.18 -0.75
CA GLN A 6 21.17 -5.59 0.66
C GLN A 6 19.82 -6.10 1.11
N ASN A 7 18.73 -5.39 0.75
CA ASN A 7 17.38 -5.79 1.10
C ASN A 7 16.97 -7.09 0.41
N ILE A 8 17.28 -7.27 -0.88
CA ILE A 8 17.05 -8.54 -1.58
C ILE A 8 17.72 -9.70 -0.83
N LYS A 9 19.01 -9.55 -0.49
CA LYS A 9 19.73 -10.60 0.25
C LYS A 9 19.11 -10.90 1.61
N LEU A 10 18.75 -9.85 2.35
CA LEU A 10 18.16 -9.99 3.70
C LEU A 10 16.83 -10.75 3.63
N HIS A 11 15.89 -10.29 2.80
CA HIS A 11 14.58 -10.92 2.69
C HIS A 11 14.67 -12.36 2.14
N THR A 12 15.53 -12.61 1.15
CA THR A 12 15.77 -13.96 0.63
C THR A 12 16.35 -14.87 1.71
N ARG A 13 17.25 -14.36 2.54
CA ARG A 13 17.80 -15.13 3.67
C ARG A 13 16.72 -15.46 4.69
N VAL A 14 15.93 -14.48 5.11
CA VAL A 14 14.81 -14.69 6.05
C VAL A 14 13.82 -15.72 5.48
N PHE A 15 13.47 -15.58 4.19
CA PHE A 15 12.57 -16.51 3.51
C PHE A 15 13.08 -17.97 3.62
N ASN A 16 14.38 -18.18 3.39
CA ASN A 16 14.98 -19.51 3.42
C ASN A 16 15.20 -20.04 4.84
N GLU A 17 15.75 -19.21 5.75
CA GLU A 17 16.08 -19.63 7.12
C GLU A 17 14.83 -19.91 7.97
N ALA A 18 13.74 -19.17 7.71
CA ALA A 18 12.45 -19.41 8.37
C ALA A 18 11.59 -20.48 7.68
N ASP A 19 12.11 -21.12 6.63
CA ASP A 19 11.40 -22.15 5.86
C ASP A 19 10.00 -21.72 5.38
N ILE A 20 9.88 -20.46 4.96
CA ILE A 20 8.61 -19.84 4.56
C ILE A 20 7.92 -20.63 3.45
N LYS A 21 8.71 -21.22 2.54
CA LYS A 21 8.18 -22.03 1.43
C LYS A 21 7.29 -23.18 1.90
N ASN A 22 7.60 -23.78 3.04
CA ASN A 22 6.87 -24.90 3.62
C ASN A 22 5.86 -24.49 4.69
N SER A 23 5.73 -23.20 4.94
CA SER A 23 4.79 -22.65 5.91
C SER A 23 3.38 -22.43 5.34
N SER A 24 2.46 -21.97 6.19
CA SER A 24 1.11 -21.56 5.77
C SER A 24 1.07 -20.17 5.12
N ILE A 25 2.17 -19.40 5.14
CA ILE A 25 2.26 -18.05 4.57
C ILE A 25 2.21 -18.18 3.04
N LYS A 26 1.27 -17.46 2.41
CA LYS A 26 1.05 -17.57 0.96
C LYS A 26 1.71 -16.45 0.17
N GLU A 27 1.88 -15.29 0.77
CA GLU A 27 2.51 -14.13 0.14
C GLU A 27 3.07 -13.20 1.21
N TRP A 28 4.03 -12.38 0.83
CA TRP A 28 4.61 -11.33 1.65
C TRP A 28 4.50 -10.00 0.91
N ASN A 29 3.66 -9.11 1.42
CA ASN A 29 3.38 -7.82 0.81
C ASN A 29 4.38 -6.78 1.29
N ILE A 30 5.02 -6.10 0.34
CA ILE A 30 6.03 -5.06 0.58
C ILE A 30 5.40 -3.70 0.32
N GLU A 31 5.32 -2.90 1.38
CA GLU A 31 4.91 -1.51 1.33
C GLU A 31 6.12 -0.60 1.16
N PHE A 32 5.95 0.47 0.40
CA PHE A 32 6.88 1.59 0.37
C PHE A 32 6.30 2.74 1.18
N LEU A 33 7.18 3.60 1.68
CA LEU A 33 6.80 4.77 2.46
C LEU A 33 7.27 6.02 1.73
N ARG A 34 6.63 7.17 2.02
CA ARG A 34 7.00 8.46 1.43
C ARG A 34 8.36 8.96 1.89
N LEU A 35 8.91 9.92 1.14
CA LEU A 35 10.05 10.72 1.60
C LEU A 35 9.69 11.39 2.93
N GLY A 36 10.55 11.38 3.90
CA GLY A 36 10.30 11.86 5.26
C GLY A 36 10.14 10.71 6.26
N GLU A 37 9.47 9.64 5.87
CA GLU A 37 9.38 8.41 6.67
C GLU A 37 10.48 7.42 6.28
N PHE A 38 10.86 7.41 4.99
CA PHE A 38 11.85 6.49 4.45
C PHE A 38 12.72 7.17 3.37
N GLN A 39 13.90 6.64 3.10
CA GLN A 39 14.84 7.28 2.16
C GLN A 39 15.10 6.48 0.89
N THR A 40 14.80 5.20 0.88
CA THR A 40 15.25 4.30 -0.20
C THR A 40 14.13 3.85 -1.11
N PHE A 41 13.06 3.30 -0.55
CA PHE A 41 11.92 2.77 -1.30
C PHE A 41 10.74 3.71 -1.10
N THR A 42 10.70 4.79 -1.87
CA THR A 42 9.81 5.94 -1.65
C THR A 42 8.76 6.12 -2.76
N ASN A 43 8.65 5.16 -3.65
CA ASN A 43 7.62 5.11 -4.68
C ASN A 43 7.36 3.68 -5.15
N LEU A 44 6.29 3.52 -5.89
CA LEU A 44 5.83 2.23 -6.39
C LEU A 44 6.85 1.52 -7.29
N GLN A 45 7.57 2.24 -8.14
CA GLN A 45 8.59 1.66 -9.02
C GLN A 45 9.74 1.05 -8.23
N LYS A 46 10.25 1.77 -7.23
CA LYS A 46 11.37 1.30 -6.38
C LYS A 46 10.97 0.08 -5.55
N SER A 47 9.74 0.06 -5.01
CA SER A 47 9.19 -1.10 -4.31
C SER A 47 9.06 -2.30 -5.24
N TRP A 48 8.57 -2.09 -6.45
CA TRP A 48 8.47 -3.17 -7.43
C TRP A 48 9.83 -3.72 -7.89
N ASP A 49 10.83 -2.86 -8.04
CA ASP A 49 12.20 -3.32 -8.35
C ASP A 49 12.77 -4.21 -7.25
N LEU A 50 12.49 -3.91 -5.98
CA LEU A 50 12.83 -4.75 -4.86
C LEU A 50 12.11 -6.10 -4.93
N VAL A 51 10.79 -6.10 -5.11
CA VAL A 51 9.94 -7.30 -5.22
C VAL A 51 10.42 -8.20 -6.37
N LYS A 52 10.67 -7.64 -7.55
CA LYS A 52 11.22 -8.40 -8.69
C LYS A 52 12.55 -9.08 -8.35
N GLY A 53 13.44 -8.37 -7.67
CA GLY A 53 14.73 -8.91 -7.25
C GLY A 53 14.60 -10.06 -6.26
N MET A 54 13.70 -9.94 -5.29
CA MET A 54 13.42 -11.01 -4.32
C MET A 54 12.79 -12.22 -4.98
N ASN A 55 11.76 -12.04 -5.80
CA ASN A 55 11.09 -13.12 -6.53
C ASN A 55 12.03 -13.85 -7.48
N LYS A 56 12.90 -13.12 -8.18
CA LYS A 56 13.96 -13.71 -9.00
C LYS A 56 14.89 -14.60 -8.18
N SER A 57 15.22 -14.19 -6.95
CA SER A 57 16.13 -14.95 -6.08
C SER A 57 15.52 -16.25 -5.55
N ILE A 58 14.19 -16.29 -5.33
CA ILE A 58 13.49 -17.50 -4.84
C ILE A 58 12.83 -18.31 -5.95
N GLY A 59 12.73 -17.76 -7.18
CA GLY A 59 12.27 -18.45 -8.37
C GLY A 59 10.76 -18.41 -8.64
N TYR A 60 9.96 -17.68 -7.86
CA TYR A 60 8.51 -17.55 -8.09
C TYR A 60 7.94 -16.28 -7.43
N PRO A 61 6.71 -15.81 -7.84
CA PRO A 61 6.14 -14.53 -7.38
C PRO A 61 5.48 -14.64 -6.00
N PHE A 62 6.26 -14.84 -4.96
CA PHE A 62 5.82 -14.89 -3.56
C PHE A 62 5.72 -13.49 -2.92
N PHE A 63 6.77 -12.67 -3.13
CA PHE A 63 6.74 -11.29 -2.68
C PHE A 63 5.84 -10.46 -3.59
N LYS A 64 4.98 -9.64 -3.01
CA LYS A 64 4.02 -8.80 -3.70
C LYS A 64 4.25 -7.34 -3.37
N VAL A 65 3.82 -6.45 -4.23
CA VAL A 65 3.81 -5.02 -3.95
C VAL A 65 2.48 -4.67 -3.30
N LEU A 66 2.53 -4.06 -2.12
CA LEU A 66 1.37 -3.45 -1.49
C LEU A 66 1.16 -2.07 -2.13
N ILE A 67 -0.07 -1.79 -2.54
CA ILE A 67 -0.49 -0.51 -3.10
C ILE A 67 -1.16 0.31 -2.00
N ASP A 68 -0.45 1.28 -1.46
CA ASP A 68 -1.04 2.26 -0.55
C ASP A 68 -1.35 3.56 -1.31
N SER A 69 -2.61 3.97 -1.30
CA SER A 69 -3.06 5.15 -2.03
C SER A 69 -2.49 6.45 -1.48
N SER A 70 -2.24 6.54 -0.17
CA SER A 70 -1.60 7.69 0.46
C SER A 70 -0.15 7.82 0.03
N HIS A 71 0.62 6.72 0.13
CA HIS A 71 2.02 6.72 -0.26
C HIS A 71 2.21 6.93 -1.77
N CYS A 72 1.31 6.43 -2.61
CA CYS A 72 1.30 6.74 -4.03
C CYS A 72 1.11 8.25 -4.27
N GLY A 73 0.16 8.87 -3.56
CA GLY A 73 -0.13 10.30 -3.68
C GLY A 73 0.95 11.22 -3.15
N ASP A 74 1.72 10.77 -2.16
CA ASP A 74 2.83 11.52 -1.56
C ASP A 74 4.18 11.24 -2.26
N SER A 75 4.21 10.37 -3.27
CA SER A 75 5.42 10.01 -3.99
C SER A 75 5.77 11.02 -5.09
N ASP A 76 6.93 10.82 -5.71
CA ASP A 76 7.41 11.57 -6.87
C ASP A 76 6.82 11.09 -8.22
N LEU A 77 5.88 10.12 -8.18
CA LEU A 77 5.16 9.62 -9.35
C LEU A 77 3.75 10.22 -9.42
N ASP A 78 3.33 10.62 -10.61
CA ASP A 78 1.97 11.08 -10.83
C ASP A 78 0.94 9.92 -10.86
N MET A 79 -0.35 10.26 -10.92
CA MET A 79 -1.44 9.30 -10.96
C MET A 79 -1.35 8.34 -12.14
N ILE A 80 -0.97 8.84 -13.33
CA ILE A 80 -0.89 8.04 -14.56
C ILE A 80 0.28 7.07 -14.49
N GLU A 81 1.40 7.50 -13.94
CA GLU A 81 2.58 6.66 -13.72
C GLU A 81 2.26 5.51 -12.77
N ASN A 82 1.57 5.80 -11.65
CA ASN A 82 1.13 4.78 -10.70
C ASN A 82 0.16 3.78 -11.36
N ILE A 83 -0.83 4.24 -12.12
CA ILE A 83 -1.76 3.37 -12.87
C ILE A 83 -1.00 2.43 -13.81
N ASN A 84 -0.08 2.96 -14.61
CA ASN A 84 0.72 2.18 -15.54
C ASN A 84 1.58 1.12 -14.82
N LEU A 85 2.10 1.45 -13.65
CA LEU A 85 2.85 0.51 -12.82
C LEU A 85 1.97 -0.59 -12.26
N ILE A 86 0.80 -0.27 -11.72
CA ILE A 86 -0.17 -1.25 -11.20
C ILE A 86 -0.49 -2.31 -12.28
N GLN A 87 -0.73 -1.87 -13.52
CA GLN A 87 -1.01 -2.79 -14.62
C GLN A 87 0.17 -3.71 -14.95
N LYS A 88 1.41 -3.19 -14.91
CA LYS A 88 2.63 -3.98 -15.13
C LYS A 88 2.87 -4.97 -13.99
N ILE A 89 2.72 -4.53 -12.75
CA ILE A 89 2.87 -5.34 -11.53
C ILE A 89 1.87 -6.50 -11.55
N ALA A 90 0.62 -6.23 -11.91
CA ALA A 90 -0.42 -7.25 -12.01
C ALA A 90 -0.13 -8.29 -13.11
N LYS A 91 0.40 -7.87 -14.27
CA LYS A 91 0.82 -8.77 -15.35
C LYS A 91 1.94 -9.72 -14.93
N SER A 92 2.81 -9.30 -14.00
CA SER A 92 3.88 -10.12 -13.43
C SER A 92 3.41 -11.00 -12.28
N ASP A 93 2.11 -10.99 -11.95
CA ASP A 93 1.53 -11.66 -10.78
C ASP A 93 2.16 -11.21 -9.44
N GLU A 94 2.56 -9.93 -9.37
CA GLU A 94 3.25 -9.34 -8.21
C GLU A 94 2.38 -8.28 -7.50
N LEU A 95 1.11 -8.11 -7.91
CA LEU A 95 0.16 -7.25 -7.21
C LEU A 95 -0.29 -7.91 -5.91
N GLY A 96 -0.13 -7.20 -4.81
CA GLY A 96 -0.52 -7.60 -3.48
C GLY A 96 -1.84 -6.98 -3.03
N ILE A 97 -1.90 -6.60 -1.78
CA ILE A 97 -3.06 -5.97 -1.16
C ILE A 97 -3.12 -4.46 -1.48
N PHE A 98 -4.29 -3.87 -1.30
CA PHE A 98 -4.53 -2.43 -1.42
C PHE A 98 -4.81 -1.83 -0.05
N HIS A 99 -4.09 -0.78 0.33
CA HIS A 99 -4.38 0.06 1.48
C HIS A 99 -5.13 1.31 1.03
N ALA A 100 -6.33 1.50 1.58
CA ALA A 100 -7.16 2.67 1.36
C ALA A 100 -6.87 3.72 2.43
N SER A 101 -6.00 4.66 2.09
CA SER A 101 -5.64 5.80 2.91
C SER A 101 -5.50 7.05 2.03
N ALA A 102 -6.03 8.19 2.46
CA ALA A 102 -5.96 9.42 1.70
C ALA A 102 -4.61 10.15 1.93
N PRO A 103 -3.93 10.64 0.89
CA PRO A 103 -2.64 11.31 1.02
C PRO A 103 -2.68 12.53 1.93
N THR A 104 -3.72 13.36 1.79
CA THR A 104 -3.81 14.65 2.46
C THR A 104 -4.13 14.57 3.94
N THR A 105 -4.82 13.52 4.38
CA THR A 105 -5.35 13.41 5.75
C THR A 105 -5.01 12.12 6.44
N ARG A 106 -4.36 11.19 5.75
CA ARG A 106 -4.15 9.82 6.26
C ARG A 106 -5.45 9.15 6.72
N GLY A 107 -6.56 9.56 6.12
CA GLY A 107 -7.88 9.01 6.34
C GLY A 107 -8.43 8.32 5.10
N CYS A 108 -9.47 7.54 5.26
CA CYS A 108 -10.05 6.72 4.19
C CYS A 108 -11.30 7.35 3.55
N LEU A 109 -11.63 8.60 3.76
CA LEU A 109 -12.98 9.08 3.49
C LEU A 109 -13.08 10.30 2.58
N SER A 110 -13.96 11.21 2.98
CA SER A 110 -14.38 12.42 2.27
C SER A 110 -13.25 13.40 1.91
N SER A 111 -12.08 13.18 2.41
CA SER A 111 -10.86 13.91 2.08
C SER A 111 -10.03 13.24 0.97
N ASP A 112 -10.52 12.14 0.41
CA ASP A 112 -9.91 11.51 -0.76
C ASP A 112 -10.03 12.46 -1.97
N ASP A 113 -8.90 12.91 -2.46
CA ASP A 113 -8.77 13.75 -3.65
C ASP A 113 -8.72 12.93 -4.96
N GLY A 114 -9.26 11.72 -4.92
CA GLY A 114 -9.37 10.80 -6.04
C GLY A 114 -8.35 9.66 -6.02
N TRP A 115 -7.36 9.68 -5.15
CA TRP A 115 -6.32 8.64 -5.09
C TRP A 115 -6.86 7.27 -4.73
N ILE A 116 -7.65 7.17 -3.64
CA ILE A 116 -8.26 5.89 -3.24
C ILE A 116 -9.14 5.34 -4.36
N GLY A 117 -10.06 6.16 -4.86
CA GLY A 117 -11.04 5.71 -5.87
C GLY A 117 -10.39 5.27 -7.17
N THR A 118 -9.41 6.04 -7.66
CA THR A 118 -8.73 5.75 -8.92
C THR A 118 -7.86 4.51 -8.82
N LEU A 119 -6.97 4.43 -7.82
CA LEU A 119 -6.04 3.31 -7.71
C LEU A 119 -6.75 2.00 -7.34
N LEU A 120 -7.78 2.04 -6.45
CA LEU A 120 -8.61 0.88 -6.17
C LEU A 120 -9.28 0.35 -7.44
N SER A 121 -9.87 1.25 -8.25
CA SER A 121 -10.47 0.88 -9.53
C SER A 121 -9.47 0.20 -10.46
N GLU A 122 -8.27 0.74 -10.60
CA GLU A 122 -7.24 0.13 -11.44
C GLU A 122 -6.77 -1.22 -10.92
N CYS A 123 -6.58 -1.38 -9.61
CA CYS A 123 -6.26 -2.67 -9.00
C CYS A 123 -7.37 -3.72 -9.28
N VAL A 124 -8.64 -3.35 -9.11
CA VAL A 124 -9.78 -4.24 -9.37
C VAL A 124 -9.84 -4.66 -10.84
N LYS A 125 -9.69 -3.73 -11.79
CA LYS A 125 -9.69 -3.99 -13.23
C LYS A 125 -8.62 -5.01 -13.66
N THR A 126 -7.54 -5.16 -12.90
CA THR A 126 -6.52 -6.18 -13.20
C THR A 126 -7.02 -7.61 -12.99
N GLY A 127 -8.09 -7.81 -12.21
CA GLY A 127 -8.59 -9.12 -11.78
C GLY A 127 -7.64 -9.85 -10.80
N LYS A 128 -6.61 -9.16 -10.28
CA LYS A 128 -5.60 -9.73 -9.40
C LYS A 128 -5.73 -9.32 -7.95
N LEU A 129 -6.41 -8.20 -7.66
CA LEU A 129 -6.61 -7.73 -6.29
C LEU A 129 -7.48 -8.71 -5.51
N LYS A 130 -6.99 -9.15 -4.35
CA LYS A 130 -7.71 -10.08 -3.46
C LYS A 130 -8.25 -9.39 -2.21
N TYR A 131 -7.51 -8.43 -1.69
CA TYR A 131 -7.82 -7.78 -0.42
C TYR A 131 -7.61 -6.27 -0.54
N ALA A 132 -8.57 -5.53 0.01
CA ALA A 132 -8.46 -4.10 0.24
C ALA A 132 -8.66 -3.85 1.74
N LEU A 133 -7.74 -3.12 2.35
CA LEU A 133 -7.74 -2.79 3.77
C LEU A 133 -7.98 -1.29 3.93
N VAL A 134 -8.69 -0.93 4.98
CA VAL A 134 -8.82 0.46 5.42
C VAL A 134 -7.65 0.78 6.32
N GLU A 135 -6.90 1.83 5.99
CA GLU A 135 -5.81 2.31 6.79
C GLU A 135 -6.04 3.77 7.16
N ILE A 136 -6.17 4.02 8.45
CA ILE A 136 -6.30 5.36 9.02
C ILE A 136 -5.42 5.48 10.26
N PHE A 137 -4.88 6.66 10.50
CA PHE A 137 -4.12 6.95 11.71
C PHE A 137 -5.03 7.51 12.79
N GLN A 138 -4.94 6.96 14.00
CA GLN A 138 -5.53 7.55 15.19
C GLN A 138 -4.53 8.56 15.79
N HIS A 139 -4.62 9.81 15.38
CA HIS A 139 -3.67 10.84 15.77
C HIS A 139 -3.58 11.12 17.27
N ASN A 140 -4.60 10.78 18.02
CA ASN A 140 -4.63 10.96 19.48
C ASN A 140 -3.92 9.83 20.26
N ASP A 141 -3.48 8.77 19.58
CA ASP A 141 -2.69 7.71 20.23
C ASP A 141 -1.30 8.24 20.60
N GLU A 142 -0.90 8.08 21.87
CA GLU A 142 0.41 8.50 22.35
C GLU A 142 1.56 7.79 21.63
N ALA A 143 1.36 6.56 21.19
CA ALA A 143 2.35 5.84 20.39
C ALA A 143 2.67 6.54 19.05
N LEU A 144 1.74 7.32 18.51
CA LEU A 144 1.91 8.07 17.27
C LEU A 144 2.44 9.50 17.47
N LYS A 145 2.71 9.91 18.73
CA LYS A 145 3.23 11.25 19.01
C LYS A 145 4.48 11.62 18.19
N PRO A 146 5.48 10.74 18.03
CA PRO A 146 6.65 11.05 17.21
C PRO A 146 6.30 11.36 15.75
N LEU A 147 5.27 10.71 15.20
CA LEU A 147 4.79 10.99 13.84
C LEU A 147 4.03 12.32 13.77
N ARG A 148 3.21 12.64 14.80
CA ARG A 148 2.51 13.94 14.88
C ARG A 148 3.47 15.12 14.95
N ASP A 149 4.62 14.93 15.59
CA ASP A 149 5.63 15.98 15.75
C ASP A 149 6.45 16.22 14.46
N LEU A 150 6.29 15.41 13.43
CA LEU A 150 6.90 15.64 12.13
C LEU A 150 6.23 16.80 11.41
N ALA A 151 7.04 17.70 10.81
CA ALA A 151 6.56 18.91 10.13
C ALA A 151 5.81 18.65 8.80
N ASP A 152 5.65 17.42 8.41
CA ASP A 152 5.24 17.01 7.07
C ASP A 152 3.78 16.54 6.92
N GLY A 153 2.93 16.85 7.90
CA GLY A 153 1.50 16.61 7.79
C GLY A 153 0.93 15.43 8.57
N HIS A 154 1.73 14.69 9.33
CA HIS A 154 1.20 13.66 10.25
C HIS A 154 0.45 14.26 11.46
N GLY A 155 0.46 15.56 11.64
CA GLY A 155 -0.27 16.27 12.69
C GLY A 155 -1.73 16.58 12.37
N VAL A 156 -2.22 16.16 11.21
CA VAL A 156 -3.62 16.40 10.83
C VAL A 156 -4.53 15.45 11.58
N ASP A 157 -5.56 15.98 12.24
CA ASP A 157 -6.60 15.15 12.85
C ASP A 157 -7.48 14.52 11.76
N THR A 158 -7.26 13.25 11.50
CA THR A 158 -8.05 12.47 10.54
C THR A 158 -9.38 12.00 11.11
N THR A 159 -9.60 12.14 12.42
CA THR A 159 -10.82 11.67 13.08
C THR A 159 -11.99 12.62 12.87
N ASN A 160 -11.70 13.90 12.63
CA ASN A 160 -12.73 14.93 12.52
C ASN A 160 -13.73 14.88 13.69
N GLY A 161 -13.24 14.66 14.91
CA GLY A 161 -14.04 14.53 16.12
C GLY A 161 -14.80 13.23 16.29
N LYS A 162 -14.61 12.25 15.40
CA LYS A 162 -15.20 10.91 15.53
C LYS A 162 -14.31 9.98 16.34
N ASN A 163 -14.89 8.94 16.92
CA ASN A 163 -14.08 7.88 17.52
C ASN A 163 -13.51 6.95 16.43
N TYR A 164 -12.51 6.17 16.81
CA TYR A 164 -11.79 5.30 15.89
C TYR A 164 -12.70 4.22 15.26
N ASP A 165 -13.59 3.62 16.06
CA ASP A 165 -14.48 2.57 15.58
C ASP A 165 -15.45 3.08 14.51
N ASP A 166 -16.00 4.28 14.70
CA ASP A 166 -16.87 4.93 13.71
C ASP A 166 -16.10 5.23 12.40
N LEU A 167 -14.84 5.65 12.52
CA LEU A 167 -14.01 5.92 11.35
C LEU A 167 -13.71 4.64 10.58
N MET A 168 -13.33 3.57 11.27
CA MET A 168 -13.07 2.27 10.64
C MET A 168 -14.31 1.73 9.95
N LEU A 169 -15.46 1.77 10.63
CA LEU A 169 -16.74 1.34 10.05
C LEU A 169 -17.12 2.15 8.81
N ASN A 170 -16.96 3.47 8.88
CA ASN A 170 -17.20 4.34 7.73
C ASN A 170 -16.26 4.04 6.56
N GLY A 171 -14.99 3.81 6.85
CA GLY A 171 -14.00 3.42 5.85
C GLY A 171 -14.33 2.10 5.16
N ILE A 172 -14.68 1.07 5.93
CA ILE A 172 -15.10 -0.24 5.40
C ILE A 172 -16.35 -0.08 4.51
N ASN A 173 -17.35 0.67 4.97
CA ASN A 173 -18.57 0.92 4.20
C ASN A 173 -18.28 1.69 2.89
N ASP A 174 -17.37 2.66 2.91
CA ASP A 174 -17.00 3.41 1.71
C ASP A 174 -16.28 2.51 0.69
N ILE A 175 -15.33 1.70 1.13
CA ILE A 175 -14.64 0.74 0.25
C ILE A 175 -15.63 -0.29 -0.30
N ALA A 176 -16.50 -0.86 0.53
CA ALA A 176 -17.52 -1.81 0.08
C ALA A 176 -18.43 -1.17 -0.98
N ARG A 177 -18.87 0.07 -0.78
CA ARG A 177 -19.66 0.81 -1.77
C ARG A 177 -18.92 1.02 -3.09
N ARG A 178 -17.63 1.37 -3.03
CA ARG A 178 -16.79 1.55 -4.23
C ARG A 178 -16.63 0.24 -4.99
N LEU A 179 -16.34 -0.87 -4.30
CA LEU A 179 -16.22 -2.20 -4.90
C LEU A 179 -17.54 -2.66 -5.54
N ASN A 180 -18.68 -2.48 -4.86
CA ASN A 180 -19.99 -2.79 -5.42
C ASN A 180 -20.29 -1.99 -6.69
N ASN A 181 -19.95 -0.71 -6.71
CA ASN A 181 -20.12 0.13 -7.89
C ASN A 181 -19.25 -0.34 -9.07
N LEU A 182 -18.03 -0.81 -8.83
CA LEU A 182 -17.17 -1.38 -9.87
C LEU A 182 -17.76 -2.69 -10.40
N THR A 183 -18.24 -3.57 -9.52
CA THR A 183 -18.91 -4.83 -9.93
C THR A 183 -20.15 -4.57 -10.79
N ILE A 184 -21.00 -3.58 -10.42
CA ILE A 184 -22.17 -3.19 -11.25
C ILE A 184 -21.74 -2.70 -12.65
N ARG A 185 -20.57 -2.09 -12.77
CA ARG A 185 -20.01 -1.61 -14.03
C ARG A 185 -19.30 -2.71 -14.84
N GLY A 186 -19.22 -3.94 -14.31
CA GLY A 186 -18.61 -5.08 -15.01
C GLY A 186 -17.10 -5.22 -14.81
N PHE A 187 -16.56 -4.69 -13.72
CA PHE A 187 -15.16 -4.83 -13.34
C PHE A 187 -14.98 -5.80 -12.16
#